data_44338c341b6b7bf0d89974307a608825
#
_entry.id   44338c341b6b7bf0d89974307a608825
#
_cell.length_a   1.000
_cell.length_b   1.000
_cell.length_c   1.000
_cell.angle_alpha   90.00
_cell.angle_beta   90.00
_cell.angle_gamma   90.00
#
_symmetry.space_group_name_H-M   'P 1'
#
loop_
_entity.id
_entity.type
_entity.pdbx_description
1 polymer ?
#
loop_
_entity_poly.entity_id
_entity_poly.type
_entity_poly.pdbx_seq_one_letter_code
_entity_poly.pdbx_strand_id
1 'polypeptide(L)'
;MKRIISLDIIKIIAILSVIIAHTMLICKSDSNNLFTIGHTINSIFSCIGVPLFMCTSGALILKKDLNTTASITNFYKHNLLTIIITGEIWIIFYFLCNQHFSFRELLYNIALIHKPEIHLWYIRMIILYYIAMPIISYLVTKAKILMIFITSIIICATFIYNGFLIYKGYPYPTTSGLSYTCYLIYLLAGYYISKQRFSSINHCIFLSIIILSFIGLFLSHWKNHYMIWYDNPFILFISVSLFELIYRITKKINLTSHDNRLIKIISDLSNMTFGIYLSHMLFIIVLRHYCNEIINSRNINIIIY
;
A
#
# COMPACT_ATOMS: atom_id res chain seq x y z
N MET A 1 0.71 -7.87 23.41
CA MET A 1 -0.48 -7.13 22.94
C MET A 1 -1.55 -8.13 22.50
N LYS A 2 -2.82 -7.90 22.86
CA LYS A 2 -3.93 -8.71 22.35
C LYS A 2 -4.03 -8.49 20.82
N ARG A 3 -4.12 -9.56 20.04
CA ARG A 3 -4.21 -9.50 18.58
C ARG A 3 -5.47 -8.76 18.13
N ILE A 4 -5.37 -7.96 17.07
CA ILE A 4 -6.46 -7.12 16.55
C ILE A 4 -6.86 -7.68 15.18
N ILE A 5 -7.91 -8.51 15.14
CA ILE A 5 -8.38 -9.23 13.95
C ILE A 5 -8.71 -8.27 12.79
N SER A 6 -9.25 -7.08 13.09
CA SER A 6 -9.52 -6.07 12.07
C SER A 6 -8.27 -5.72 11.25
N LEU A 7 -7.12 -5.57 11.90
CA LEU A 7 -5.87 -5.27 11.22
C LEU A 7 -5.35 -6.46 10.41
N ASP A 8 -5.63 -7.69 10.85
CA ASP A 8 -5.29 -8.89 10.09
C ASP A 8 -6.09 -8.99 8.79
N ILE A 9 -7.41 -8.72 8.84
CA ILE A 9 -8.27 -8.68 7.65
C ILE A 9 -7.81 -7.58 6.69
N ILE A 10 -7.49 -6.39 7.21
CA ILE A 10 -7.01 -5.27 6.39
C ILE A 10 -5.70 -5.63 5.66
N LYS A 11 -4.77 -6.32 6.33
CA LYS A 11 -3.53 -6.77 5.67
C LYS A 11 -3.79 -7.77 4.54
N ILE A 12 -4.75 -8.68 4.73
CA ILE A 12 -5.14 -9.64 3.69
C ILE A 12 -5.73 -8.90 2.48
N ILE A 13 -6.63 -7.94 2.71
CA ILE A 13 -7.18 -7.11 1.62
C ILE A 13 -6.07 -6.32 0.93
N ALA A 14 -5.14 -5.76 1.69
CA ALA A 14 -4.03 -5.00 1.16
C ALA A 14 -3.11 -5.83 0.26
N ILE A 15 -2.76 -7.06 0.68
CA ILE A 15 -1.91 -7.92 -0.16
C ILE A 15 -2.63 -8.40 -1.41
N LEU A 16 -3.92 -8.71 -1.34
CA LEU A 16 -4.73 -9.05 -2.52
C LEU A 16 -4.75 -7.90 -3.53
N SER A 17 -4.93 -6.66 -3.05
CA SER A 17 -4.86 -5.46 -3.90
C SER A 17 -3.51 -5.32 -4.60
N VAL A 18 -2.40 -5.61 -3.90
CA VAL A 18 -1.04 -5.57 -4.49
C VAL A 18 -0.85 -6.65 -5.55
N ILE A 19 -1.34 -7.87 -5.31
CA ILE A 19 -1.28 -8.96 -6.29
C ILE A 19 -2.06 -8.58 -7.54
N ILE A 20 -3.28 -8.04 -7.38
CA ILE A 20 -4.12 -7.57 -8.49
C ILE A 20 -3.38 -6.48 -9.29
N ALA A 21 -2.70 -5.54 -8.62
CA ALA A 21 -1.92 -4.50 -9.30
C ALA A 21 -0.88 -5.06 -10.26
N HIS A 22 -0.16 -6.08 -9.82
CA HIS A 22 0.94 -6.65 -10.60
C HIS A 22 0.47 -7.68 -11.65
N THR A 23 -0.64 -8.38 -11.41
CA THR A 23 -1.25 -9.27 -12.43
C THR A 23 -1.79 -8.47 -13.61
N MET A 24 -2.28 -7.25 -13.40
CA MET A 24 -2.75 -6.36 -14.46
C MET A 24 -1.64 -5.89 -15.41
N LEU A 25 -0.39 -5.86 -14.97
CA LEU A 25 0.75 -5.55 -15.85
C LEU A 25 0.96 -6.62 -16.92
N ILE A 26 0.36 -7.80 -16.78
CA ILE A 26 0.47 -8.90 -17.73
C ILE A 26 -0.59 -8.79 -18.84
N CYS A 27 -1.76 -8.24 -18.52
CA CYS A 27 -2.88 -8.15 -19.46
C CYS A 27 -2.81 -6.82 -20.22
N LYS A 28 -2.40 -6.84 -21.49
CA LYS A 28 -2.56 -5.68 -22.37
C LYS A 28 -3.98 -5.55 -22.89
N SER A 29 -4.42 -4.33 -22.95
CA SER A 29 -5.73 -3.91 -23.38
C SER A 29 -5.84 -3.84 -24.90
N ASP A 30 -6.78 -4.58 -25.47
CA ASP A 30 -7.41 -4.20 -26.72
C ASP A 30 -8.40 -3.05 -26.47
N SER A 31 -8.55 -2.17 -27.46
CA SER A 31 -9.26 -0.89 -27.37
C SER A 31 -10.79 -0.97 -27.18
N ASN A 32 -11.33 -2.05 -26.62
CA ASN A 32 -12.74 -2.20 -26.34
C ASN A 32 -13.17 -1.48 -25.07
N ASN A 33 -14.22 -0.65 -25.14
CA ASN A 33 -14.75 0.14 -24.02
C ASN A 33 -14.99 -0.68 -22.75
N LEU A 34 -15.47 -1.90 -22.84
CA LEU A 34 -15.75 -2.78 -21.70
C LEU A 34 -14.46 -3.20 -20.98
N PHE A 35 -13.39 -3.45 -21.72
CA PHE A 35 -12.08 -3.76 -21.17
C PHE A 35 -11.47 -2.55 -20.45
N THR A 36 -11.62 -1.34 -21.01
CA THR A 36 -11.15 -0.10 -20.41
C THR A 36 -11.84 0.16 -19.07
N ILE A 37 -13.16 -0.11 -18.95
CA ILE A 37 -13.91 -0.01 -17.69
C ILE A 37 -13.34 -0.98 -16.66
N GLY A 38 -13.17 -2.26 -17.01
CA GLY A 38 -12.61 -3.28 -16.14
C GLY A 38 -11.20 -2.93 -15.67
N HIS A 39 -10.36 -2.44 -16.58
CA HIS A 39 -9.01 -1.99 -16.26
C HIS A 39 -9.01 -0.80 -15.28
N THR A 40 -9.89 0.19 -15.48
CA THR A 40 -10.02 1.34 -14.58
C THR A 40 -10.44 0.90 -13.17
N ILE A 41 -11.48 0.07 -13.07
CA ILE A 41 -11.95 -0.47 -11.78
C ILE A 41 -10.81 -1.20 -11.07
N ASN A 42 -10.09 -2.04 -11.78
CA ASN A 42 -8.98 -2.82 -11.26
C ASN A 42 -7.81 -1.94 -10.80
N SER A 43 -7.48 -0.88 -11.56
CA SER A 43 -6.45 0.11 -11.19
C SER A 43 -6.81 0.84 -9.90
N ILE A 44 -8.10 1.15 -9.68
CA ILE A 44 -8.57 1.74 -8.42
C ILE A 44 -8.34 0.79 -7.25
N PHE A 45 -8.79 -0.47 -7.37
CA PHE A 45 -8.58 -1.49 -6.32
C PHE A 45 -7.10 -1.75 -6.05
N SER A 46 -6.28 -1.76 -7.08
CA SER A 46 -4.84 -1.96 -6.98
C SER A 46 -4.14 -0.89 -6.15
N CYS A 47 -4.57 0.37 -6.28
CA CYS A 47 -3.93 1.49 -5.59
C CYS A 47 -4.33 1.65 -4.11
N ILE A 48 -5.26 0.86 -3.57
CA ILE A 48 -5.60 0.93 -2.13
C ILE A 48 -4.70 0.04 -1.25
N GLY A 49 -3.97 -0.93 -1.82
CA GLY A 49 -3.20 -1.91 -1.06
C GLY A 49 -2.09 -1.28 -0.21
N VAL A 50 -1.21 -0.49 -0.82
CA VAL A 50 -0.11 0.19 -0.11
C VAL A 50 -0.61 1.19 0.94
N PRO A 51 -1.60 2.06 0.68
CA PRO A 51 -2.27 2.87 1.69
C PRO A 51 -2.77 2.08 2.90
N LEU A 52 -3.42 0.94 2.69
CA LEU A 52 -3.92 0.09 3.78
C LEU A 52 -2.77 -0.49 4.61
N PHE A 53 -1.65 -0.90 4.00
CA PHE A 53 -0.46 -1.32 4.74
C PHE A 53 0.13 -0.19 5.57
N MET A 54 0.19 1.03 5.04
CA MET A 54 0.67 2.21 5.78
C MET A 54 -0.25 2.57 6.95
N CYS A 55 -1.56 2.56 6.76
CA CYS A 55 -2.53 2.73 7.84
C CYS A 55 -2.35 1.67 8.93
N THR A 56 -2.17 0.39 8.54
CA THR A 56 -1.92 -0.71 9.48
C THR A 56 -0.64 -0.49 10.29
N SER A 57 0.44 -0.04 9.63
CA SER A 57 1.71 0.29 10.30
C SER A 57 1.52 1.41 11.32
N GLY A 58 0.80 2.47 10.97
CA GLY A 58 0.46 3.56 11.88
C GLY A 58 -0.37 3.09 13.09
N ALA A 59 -1.38 2.24 12.84
CA ALA A 59 -2.23 1.69 13.88
C ALA A 59 -1.49 0.78 14.87
N LEU A 60 -0.43 0.08 14.43
CA LEU A 60 0.33 -0.86 15.25
C LEU A 60 1.54 -0.21 15.93
N ILE A 61 2.31 0.63 15.20
CA ILE A 61 3.62 1.09 15.65
C ILE A 61 3.50 2.38 16.44
N LEU A 62 2.72 3.38 15.97
CA LEU A 62 2.57 4.65 16.68
C LEU A 62 1.79 4.54 18.01
N LYS A 63 1.21 3.38 18.29
CA LYS A 63 0.67 3.08 19.63
C LYS A 63 1.74 2.69 20.65
N LYS A 64 2.91 2.23 20.17
CA LYS A 64 4.03 1.90 21.05
C LYS A 64 4.65 3.19 21.56
N ASP A 65 5.06 3.18 22.82
CA ASP A 65 5.83 4.30 23.37
C ASP A 65 7.27 4.21 22.86
N LEU A 66 7.62 5.06 21.90
CA LEU A 66 8.98 5.17 21.34
C LEU A 66 9.72 6.40 21.87
N ASN A 67 9.52 6.76 23.14
CA ASN A 67 10.11 7.95 23.74
C ASN A 67 11.40 7.66 24.56
N THR A 68 11.74 6.40 24.76
CA THR A 68 12.96 6.03 25.50
C THR A 68 13.97 5.35 24.57
N THR A 69 15.27 5.54 24.86
CA THR A 69 16.35 4.89 24.08
C THR A 69 16.17 3.37 24.03
N ALA A 70 15.78 2.76 25.15
CA ALA A 70 15.54 1.32 25.20
C ALA A 70 14.40 0.87 24.28
N SER A 71 13.27 1.61 24.23
CA SER A 71 12.14 1.29 23.36
C SER A 71 12.48 1.50 21.89
N ILE A 72 13.23 2.53 21.55
CA ILE A 72 13.71 2.80 20.19
C ILE A 72 14.67 1.69 19.73
N THR A 73 15.66 1.33 20.55
CA THR A 73 16.60 0.26 20.23
C THR A 73 15.89 -1.07 20.02
N ASN A 74 14.95 -1.41 20.90
CA ASN A 74 14.15 -2.62 20.76
C ASN A 74 13.29 -2.61 19.47
N PHE A 75 12.70 -1.46 19.14
CA PHE A 75 11.94 -1.30 17.89
C PHE A 75 12.85 -1.48 16.68
N TYR A 76 14.02 -0.87 16.64
CA TYR A 76 14.95 -1.02 15.52
C TYR A 76 15.46 -2.45 15.40
N LYS A 77 15.81 -3.10 16.50
CA LYS A 77 16.30 -4.48 16.50
C LYS A 77 15.26 -5.49 16.00
N HIS A 78 14.00 -5.35 16.40
CA HIS A 78 12.97 -6.36 16.12
C HIS A 78 12.04 -6.00 14.96
N ASN A 79 11.95 -4.75 14.55
CA ASN A 79 11.08 -4.33 13.46
C ASN A 79 11.87 -3.85 12.25
N LEU A 80 12.75 -2.86 12.40
CA LEU A 80 13.50 -2.29 11.29
C LEU A 80 14.51 -3.29 10.72
N LEU A 81 15.34 -3.89 11.58
CA LEU A 81 16.38 -4.82 11.15
C LEU A 81 15.79 -6.06 10.46
N THR A 82 14.64 -6.55 10.96
CA THR A 82 13.94 -7.67 10.32
C THR A 82 13.53 -7.34 8.88
N ILE A 83 12.98 -6.13 8.64
CA ILE A 83 12.59 -5.70 7.29
C ILE A 83 13.82 -5.54 6.39
N ILE A 84 14.90 -4.94 6.91
CA ILE A 84 16.15 -4.76 6.16
C ILE A 84 16.71 -6.12 5.75
N ILE A 85 16.95 -7.03 6.70
CA ILE A 85 17.55 -8.34 6.42
C ILE A 85 16.68 -9.13 5.44
N THR A 86 15.37 -9.18 5.68
CA THR A 86 14.47 -9.93 4.79
C THR A 86 14.40 -9.28 3.42
N GLY A 87 14.38 -7.96 3.33
CA GLY A 87 14.39 -7.22 2.07
C GLY A 87 15.67 -7.48 1.28
N GLU A 88 16.84 -7.43 1.92
CA GLU A 88 18.14 -7.69 1.29
C GLU A 88 18.27 -9.11 0.76
N ILE A 89 17.80 -10.11 1.51
CA ILE A 89 17.78 -11.50 1.05
C ILE A 89 16.99 -11.62 -0.26
N TRP A 90 15.82 -10.99 -0.35
CA TRP A 90 15.00 -11.01 -1.55
C TRP A 90 15.56 -10.17 -2.70
N ILE A 91 16.21 -9.04 -2.41
CA ILE A 91 16.91 -8.23 -3.41
C ILE A 91 18.04 -9.06 -4.05
N ILE A 92 18.85 -9.73 -3.23
CA ILE A 92 19.91 -10.61 -3.71
C ILE A 92 19.32 -11.77 -4.51
N PHE A 93 18.24 -12.38 -4.02
CA PHE A 93 17.56 -13.48 -4.72
C PHE A 93 17.06 -13.06 -6.11
N TYR A 94 16.33 -11.95 -6.24
CA TYR A 94 15.87 -11.44 -7.54
C TYR A 94 17.04 -11.04 -8.45
N PHE A 95 18.10 -10.47 -7.88
CA PHE A 95 19.30 -10.14 -8.64
C PHE A 95 19.96 -11.39 -9.23
N LEU A 96 20.04 -12.48 -8.46
CA LEU A 96 20.60 -13.75 -8.93
C LEU A 96 19.71 -14.43 -9.99
N CYS A 97 18.40 -14.20 -9.98
CA CYS A 97 17.50 -14.68 -11.01
C CYS A 97 17.63 -13.90 -12.33
N ASN A 98 18.15 -12.68 -12.30
CA ASN A 98 18.42 -11.89 -13.49
C ASN A 98 19.73 -12.34 -14.15
N GLN A 99 19.68 -12.63 -15.45
CA GLN A 99 20.83 -13.21 -16.21
C GLN A 99 22.01 -12.25 -16.43
N HIS A 100 21.86 -10.95 -16.14
CA HIS A 100 22.88 -9.93 -16.29
C HIS A 100 23.60 -9.67 -14.96
N PHE A 101 24.67 -10.41 -14.71
CA PHE A 101 25.44 -10.31 -13.46
C PHE A 101 26.48 -9.19 -13.55
N SER A 102 26.28 -8.11 -12.76
CA SER A 102 27.28 -7.07 -12.54
C SER A 102 27.45 -6.83 -11.05
N PHE A 103 28.66 -6.97 -10.54
CA PHE A 103 28.96 -6.72 -9.12
C PHE A 103 28.63 -5.28 -8.70
N ARG A 104 28.81 -4.32 -9.60
CA ARG A 104 28.46 -2.92 -9.37
C ARG A 104 26.95 -2.76 -9.18
N GLU A 105 26.13 -3.42 -10.00
CA GLU A 105 24.68 -3.38 -9.86
C GLU A 105 24.20 -4.07 -8.59
N LEU A 106 24.85 -5.17 -8.18
CA LEU A 106 24.56 -5.80 -6.90
C LEU A 106 24.74 -4.82 -5.73
N LEU A 107 25.87 -4.08 -5.70
CA LEU A 107 26.12 -3.08 -4.67
C LEU A 107 25.07 -1.95 -4.68
N TYR A 108 24.65 -1.49 -5.86
CA TYR A 108 23.59 -0.48 -5.96
C TYR A 108 22.22 -1.01 -5.50
N ASN A 109 21.92 -2.27 -5.73
CA ASN A 109 20.70 -2.91 -5.28
C ASN A 109 20.69 -3.07 -3.75
N ILE A 110 21.80 -3.55 -3.15
CA ILE A 110 21.99 -3.66 -1.70
C ILE A 110 21.92 -2.27 -1.04
N ALA A 111 22.55 -1.26 -1.66
CA ALA A 111 22.44 0.14 -1.18
C ALA A 111 21.06 0.75 -1.39
N LEU A 112 20.07 -0.01 -1.88
CA LEU A 112 18.72 0.45 -2.20
C LEU A 112 18.68 1.60 -3.22
N ILE A 113 19.73 1.79 -4.02
CA ILE A 113 19.81 2.83 -5.06
C ILE A 113 19.07 2.36 -6.31
N HIS A 114 19.40 1.16 -6.80
CA HIS A 114 18.68 0.49 -7.87
C HIS A 114 17.68 -0.53 -7.29
N LYS A 115 16.71 -0.95 -8.05
CA LYS A 115 15.73 -1.98 -7.69
C LYS A 115 15.75 -3.07 -8.75
N PRO A 116 16.04 -4.32 -8.36
CA PRO A 116 16.03 -5.43 -9.30
C PRO A 116 14.62 -5.71 -9.83
N GLU A 117 13.60 -5.39 -9.03
CA GLU A 117 12.20 -5.59 -9.37
C GLU A 117 11.33 -4.37 -9.05
N ILE A 118 10.30 -4.15 -9.88
CA ILE A 118 9.44 -2.97 -9.81
C ILE A 118 8.74 -2.83 -8.45
N HIS A 119 8.32 -3.95 -7.83
CA HIS A 119 7.57 -3.94 -6.58
C HIS A 119 8.43 -3.59 -5.34
N LEU A 120 9.76 -3.76 -5.42
CA LEU A 120 10.65 -3.56 -4.26
C LEU A 120 10.84 -2.09 -3.84
N TRP A 121 10.26 -1.13 -4.58
CA TRP A 121 10.24 0.28 -4.17
C TRP A 121 9.59 0.50 -2.79
N TYR A 122 8.59 -0.32 -2.44
CA TYR A 122 7.90 -0.23 -1.17
C TYR A 122 8.80 -0.59 0.02
N ILE A 123 9.74 -1.53 -0.14
CA ILE A 123 10.71 -1.88 0.91
C ILE A 123 11.54 -0.67 1.28
N ARG A 124 12.07 0.06 0.30
CA ARG A 124 12.84 1.29 0.55
C ARG A 124 12.00 2.31 1.32
N MET A 125 10.79 2.52 0.85
CA MET A 125 9.87 3.48 1.44
C MET A 125 9.56 3.10 2.91
N ILE A 126 9.24 1.85 3.19
CA ILE A 126 8.89 1.44 4.56
C ILE A 126 10.11 1.48 5.50
N ILE A 127 11.32 1.17 5.01
CA ILE A 127 12.56 1.32 5.77
C ILE A 127 12.76 2.78 6.19
N LEU A 128 12.62 3.74 5.26
CA LEU A 128 12.74 5.17 5.57
C LEU A 128 11.72 5.61 6.64
N TYR A 129 10.47 5.16 6.51
CA TYR A 129 9.45 5.44 7.53
C TYR A 129 9.76 4.80 8.88
N TYR A 130 10.32 3.58 8.91
CA TYR A 130 10.70 2.93 10.17
C TYR A 130 11.90 3.61 10.83
N ILE A 131 12.86 4.11 10.05
CA ILE A 131 13.95 4.95 10.58
C ILE A 131 13.38 6.23 11.20
N ALA A 132 12.42 6.87 10.52
CA ALA A 132 11.78 8.10 11.00
C ALA A 132 10.74 7.87 12.13
N MET A 133 10.35 6.62 12.41
CA MET A 133 9.24 6.31 13.30
C MET A 133 9.35 6.89 14.72
N PRO A 134 10.52 6.92 15.38
CA PRO A 134 10.66 7.57 16.70
C PRO A 134 10.38 9.07 16.62
N ILE A 135 10.84 9.75 15.57
CA ILE A 135 10.59 11.18 15.35
C ILE A 135 9.09 11.42 15.13
N ILE A 136 8.45 10.61 14.28
CA ILE A 136 7.01 10.70 14.02
C ILE A 136 6.23 10.46 15.31
N SER A 137 6.60 9.46 16.10
CA SER A 137 5.99 9.16 17.40
C SER A 137 6.10 10.33 18.37
N TYR A 138 7.27 10.95 18.45
CA TYR A 138 7.50 12.16 19.27
C TYR A 138 6.63 13.33 18.80
N LEU A 139 6.59 13.61 17.51
CA LEU A 139 5.78 14.69 16.94
C LEU A 139 4.29 14.50 17.24
N VAL A 140 3.77 13.28 17.05
CA VAL A 140 2.35 12.95 17.30
C VAL A 140 1.99 13.05 18.79
N THR A 141 2.89 12.74 19.71
CA THR A 141 2.61 12.70 21.13
C THR A 141 2.97 14.00 21.85
N LYS A 142 4.11 14.59 21.57
CA LYS A 142 4.70 15.73 22.29
C LYS A 142 4.64 17.06 21.52
N ALA A 143 4.76 17.04 20.19
CA ALA A 143 4.82 18.24 19.36
C ALA A 143 3.66 18.27 18.35
N LYS A 144 2.42 18.09 18.82
CA LYS A 144 1.22 17.95 17.98
C LYS A 144 0.98 19.11 17.03
N ILE A 145 1.24 20.36 17.46
CA ILE A 145 1.06 21.55 16.61
C ILE A 145 2.01 21.49 15.41
N LEU A 146 3.29 21.15 15.64
CA LEU A 146 4.25 20.98 14.56
C LEU A 146 3.85 19.83 13.62
N MET A 147 3.32 18.74 14.17
CA MET A 147 2.83 17.63 13.37
C MET A 147 1.65 18.03 12.49
N ILE A 148 0.69 18.80 13.03
CA ILE A 148 -0.43 19.35 12.27
C ILE A 148 0.09 20.27 11.14
N PHE A 149 1.04 21.14 11.42
CA PHE A 149 1.63 22.02 10.43
C PHE A 149 2.31 21.25 9.28
N ILE A 150 3.16 20.25 9.60
CA ILE A 150 3.82 19.39 8.62
C ILE A 150 2.78 18.66 7.76
N THR A 151 1.78 18.05 8.40
CA THR A 151 0.75 17.30 7.67
C THR A 151 -0.11 18.19 6.78
N SER A 152 -0.40 19.42 7.21
CA SER A 152 -1.13 20.40 6.39
C SER A 152 -0.35 20.78 5.13
N ILE A 153 0.97 21.01 5.26
CA ILE A 153 1.83 21.28 4.11
C ILE A 153 1.82 20.10 3.14
N ILE A 154 1.95 18.88 3.65
CA ILE A 154 1.94 17.68 2.81
C ILE A 154 0.59 17.53 2.10
N ILE A 155 -0.53 17.73 2.79
CA ILE A 155 -1.87 17.66 2.18
C ILE A 155 -2.00 18.70 1.07
N CYS A 156 -1.56 19.93 1.30
CA CYS A 156 -1.60 20.97 0.27
C CYS A 156 -0.68 20.65 -0.93
N ALA A 157 0.56 20.25 -0.66
CA ALA A 157 1.57 20.03 -1.69
C ALA A 157 1.34 18.75 -2.51
N THR A 158 0.60 17.77 -1.97
CA THR A 158 0.32 16.51 -2.66
C THR A 158 -1.14 16.41 -3.09
N PHE A 159 -2.06 16.26 -2.15
CA PHE A 159 -3.44 15.92 -2.46
C PHE A 159 -4.23 17.08 -3.06
N ILE A 160 -4.11 18.31 -2.52
CA ILE A 160 -4.84 19.48 -3.06
C ILE A 160 -4.26 19.85 -4.42
N TYR A 161 -2.94 19.83 -4.56
CA TYR A 161 -2.29 20.14 -5.82
C TYR A 161 -2.63 19.11 -6.91
N ASN A 162 -2.59 17.81 -6.60
CA ASN A 162 -3.02 16.77 -7.55
C ASN A 162 -4.51 16.85 -7.87
N GLY A 163 -5.37 17.18 -6.91
CA GLY A 163 -6.79 17.47 -7.15
C GLY A 163 -6.98 18.63 -8.14
N PHE A 164 -6.18 19.69 -8.01
CA PHE A 164 -6.18 20.81 -8.96
C PHE A 164 -5.71 20.37 -10.37
N LEU A 165 -4.68 19.51 -10.47
CA LEU A 165 -4.23 18.98 -11.77
C LEU A 165 -5.31 18.14 -12.44
N ILE A 166 -6.00 17.28 -11.67
CA ILE A 166 -7.14 16.49 -12.16
C ILE A 166 -8.23 17.43 -12.70
N TYR A 167 -8.59 18.47 -11.96
CA TYR A 167 -9.58 19.46 -12.38
C TYR A 167 -9.18 20.16 -13.69
N LYS A 168 -7.89 20.47 -13.86
CA LYS A 168 -7.35 21.08 -15.10
C LYS A 168 -7.18 20.09 -16.25
N GLY A 169 -7.42 18.80 -16.04
CA GLY A 169 -7.31 17.77 -17.07
C GLY A 169 -5.89 17.31 -17.39
N TYR A 170 -4.91 17.55 -16.51
CA TYR A 170 -3.56 17.03 -16.69
C TYR A 170 -3.51 15.52 -16.44
N PRO A 171 -2.89 14.71 -17.34
CA PRO A 171 -2.91 13.26 -17.24
C PRO A 171 -1.95 12.68 -16.19
N TYR A 172 -0.95 13.42 -15.75
CA TYR A 172 0.12 12.92 -14.87
C TYR A 172 0.32 13.81 -13.64
N PRO A 173 0.58 13.22 -12.46
CA PRO A 173 1.02 13.97 -11.30
C PRO A 173 2.44 14.50 -11.55
N THR A 174 2.65 15.81 -11.37
CA THR A 174 3.96 16.47 -11.58
C THR A 174 4.85 16.41 -10.33
N THR A 175 4.37 15.82 -9.23
CA THR A 175 5.02 15.84 -7.91
C THR A 175 5.85 14.59 -7.64
N SER A 176 6.51 14.01 -8.63
CA SER A 176 7.26 12.74 -8.52
C SER A 176 8.25 12.67 -7.33
N GLY A 177 8.83 13.79 -6.89
CA GLY A 177 9.72 13.84 -5.73
C GLY A 177 9.00 13.90 -4.38
N LEU A 178 7.77 14.41 -4.33
CA LEU A 178 6.96 14.54 -3.11
C LEU A 178 6.01 13.36 -2.89
N SER A 179 5.86 12.47 -3.86
CA SER A 179 4.93 11.33 -3.78
C SER A 179 5.17 10.44 -2.56
N TYR A 180 6.41 10.31 -2.11
CA TYR A 180 6.73 9.52 -0.91
C TYR A 180 6.23 10.16 0.39
N THR A 181 6.01 11.47 0.44
CA THR A 181 5.53 12.14 1.66
C THR A 181 4.06 11.88 1.94
N CYS A 182 3.25 11.56 0.92
CA CYS A 182 1.83 11.24 1.08
C CYS A 182 1.58 10.05 2.02
N TYR A 183 2.52 9.11 2.12
CA TYR A 183 2.39 7.94 2.99
C TYR A 183 2.36 8.28 4.48
N LEU A 184 2.90 9.45 4.88
CA LEU A 184 2.76 9.94 6.24
C LEU A 184 1.29 10.16 6.62
N ILE A 185 0.50 10.66 5.68
CA ILE A 185 -0.94 10.91 5.90
C ILE A 185 -1.68 9.59 6.16
N TYR A 186 -1.40 8.54 5.36
CA TYR A 186 -1.97 7.21 5.57
C TYR A 186 -1.55 6.60 6.92
N LEU A 187 -0.28 6.73 7.27
CA LEU A 187 0.25 6.25 8.55
C LEU A 187 -0.45 6.92 9.73
N LEU A 188 -0.64 8.24 9.69
CA LEU A 188 -1.34 8.99 10.71
C LEU A 188 -2.84 8.67 10.75
N ALA A 189 -3.49 8.52 9.59
CA ALA A 189 -4.88 8.11 9.51
C ALA A 189 -5.10 6.79 10.26
N GLY A 190 -4.29 5.77 10.00
CA GLY A 190 -4.34 4.50 10.72
C GLY A 190 -4.16 4.64 12.24
N TYR A 191 -3.23 5.49 12.67
CA TYR A 191 -3.03 5.78 14.10
C TYR A 191 -4.28 6.41 14.73
N TYR A 192 -4.84 7.48 14.13
CA TYR A 192 -6.00 8.18 14.68
C TYR A 192 -7.26 7.30 14.64
N ILE A 193 -7.47 6.52 13.60
CA ILE A 193 -8.55 5.53 13.52
C ILE A 193 -8.43 4.52 14.65
N SER A 194 -7.25 4.00 14.86
CA SER A 194 -6.99 3.03 15.93
C SER A 194 -7.21 3.59 17.34
N LYS A 195 -7.13 4.92 17.51
CA LYS A 195 -7.49 5.67 18.71
C LYS A 195 -8.98 6.05 18.76
N GLN A 196 -9.78 5.59 17.79
CA GLN A 196 -11.22 5.83 17.68
C GLN A 196 -11.62 7.32 17.60
N ARG A 197 -10.75 8.15 17.01
CA ARG A 197 -11.02 9.60 16.90
C ARG A 197 -12.20 9.92 15.98
N PHE A 198 -12.56 9.02 15.09
CA PHE A 198 -13.69 9.18 14.15
C PHE A 198 -14.94 8.40 14.57
N SER A 199 -14.98 7.82 15.78
CA SER A 199 -16.06 6.94 16.24
C SER A 199 -17.45 7.58 16.24
N SER A 200 -17.55 8.89 16.39
CA SER A 200 -18.82 9.66 16.36
C SER A 200 -19.39 9.84 14.95
N ILE A 201 -18.60 9.65 13.90
CA ILE A 201 -19.03 9.84 12.51
C ILE A 201 -19.87 8.63 12.07
N ASN A 202 -21.02 8.87 11.42
CA ASN A 202 -21.87 7.79 10.92
C ASN A 202 -21.18 6.96 9.84
N HIS A 203 -21.42 5.64 9.84
CA HIS A 203 -20.90 4.71 8.82
C HIS A 203 -21.33 5.08 7.39
N CYS A 204 -22.56 5.62 7.24
CA CYS A 204 -23.07 6.04 5.95
C CYS A 204 -22.22 7.15 5.31
N ILE A 205 -21.60 8.02 6.12
CA ILE A 205 -20.72 9.10 5.62
C ILE A 205 -19.47 8.48 4.97
N PHE A 206 -18.85 7.49 5.59
CA PHE A 206 -17.69 6.81 5.00
C PHE A 206 -18.05 6.05 3.72
N LEU A 207 -19.22 5.39 3.68
CA LEU A 207 -19.73 4.76 2.46
C LEU A 207 -19.97 5.79 1.35
N SER A 208 -20.58 6.92 1.66
CA SER A 208 -20.79 8.01 0.69
C SER A 208 -19.46 8.57 0.18
N ILE A 209 -18.46 8.74 1.04
CA ILE A 209 -17.11 9.19 0.66
C ILE A 209 -16.48 8.18 -0.30
N ILE A 210 -16.57 6.87 -0.03
CA ILE A 210 -16.04 5.84 -0.90
C ILE A 210 -16.70 5.90 -2.27
N ILE A 211 -18.04 5.94 -2.33
CA ILE A 211 -18.80 5.96 -3.58
C ILE A 211 -18.46 7.21 -4.41
N LEU A 212 -18.53 8.40 -3.79
CA LEU A 212 -18.24 9.66 -4.47
C LEU A 212 -16.78 9.73 -4.96
N SER A 213 -15.84 9.26 -4.15
CA SER A 213 -14.43 9.23 -4.53
C SER A 213 -14.17 8.21 -5.64
N PHE A 214 -14.85 7.07 -5.63
CA PHE A 214 -14.76 6.08 -6.70
C PHE A 214 -15.28 6.65 -8.03
N ILE A 215 -16.45 7.31 -8.00
CA ILE A 215 -17.01 7.97 -9.17
C ILE A 215 -16.07 9.07 -9.67
N GLY A 216 -15.57 9.93 -8.78
CA GLY A 216 -14.65 11.01 -9.14
C GLY A 216 -13.36 10.49 -9.78
N LEU A 217 -12.79 9.41 -9.23
CA LEU A 217 -11.58 8.80 -9.75
C LEU A 217 -11.84 8.11 -11.10
N PHE A 218 -12.96 7.41 -11.23
CA PHE A 218 -13.38 6.77 -12.48
C PHE A 218 -13.54 7.80 -13.59
N LEU A 219 -14.26 8.89 -13.32
CA LEU A 219 -14.49 9.96 -14.29
C LEU A 219 -13.19 10.69 -14.68
N SER A 220 -12.30 10.94 -13.72
CA SER A 220 -11.01 11.61 -14.00
C SER A 220 -10.11 10.74 -14.87
N HIS A 221 -10.06 9.44 -14.61
CA HIS A 221 -9.30 8.50 -15.42
C HIS A 221 -9.90 8.32 -16.81
N TRP A 222 -11.23 8.15 -16.88
CA TRP A 222 -11.96 7.96 -18.15
C TRP A 222 -11.85 9.19 -19.07
N LYS A 223 -12.07 10.39 -18.53
CA LYS A 223 -12.10 11.62 -19.32
C LYS A 223 -10.72 12.16 -19.66
N ASN A 224 -9.80 12.12 -18.71
CA ASN A 224 -8.51 12.82 -18.79
C ASN A 224 -7.31 11.84 -18.84
N HIS A 225 -7.55 10.52 -18.86
CA HIS A 225 -6.50 9.48 -18.75
C HIS A 225 -5.56 9.71 -17.54
N TYR A 226 -6.08 10.29 -16.45
CA TYR A 226 -5.30 10.60 -15.27
C TYR A 226 -4.73 9.33 -14.65
N MET A 227 -3.41 9.28 -14.46
CA MET A 227 -2.74 8.15 -13.85
C MET A 227 -3.17 8.01 -12.38
N ILE A 228 -3.76 6.86 -12.03
CA ILE A 228 -4.18 6.55 -10.66
C ILE A 228 -2.94 6.22 -9.85
N TRP A 229 -2.65 7.01 -8.81
CA TRP A 229 -1.50 6.84 -7.93
C TRP A 229 -1.86 7.16 -6.47
N TYR A 230 -0.95 6.87 -5.54
CA TYR A 230 -1.19 6.96 -4.09
C TYR A 230 -1.35 8.38 -3.55
N ASP A 231 -0.86 9.39 -4.25
CA ASP A 231 -1.00 10.82 -3.92
C ASP A 231 -2.27 11.46 -4.51
N ASN A 232 -3.13 10.65 -5.14
CA ASN A 232 -4.43 11.07 -5.61
C ASN A 232 -5.40 11.26 -4.42
N PRO A 233 -6.12 12.41 -4.32
CA PRO A 233 -7.03 12.69 -3.22
C PRO A 233 -8.18 11.67 -3.10
N PHE A 234 -8.68 11.14 -4.21
CA PHE A 234 -9.74 10.15 -4.18
C PHE A 234 -9.25 8.80 -3.62
N ILE A 235 -8.00 8.39 -3.93
CA ILE A 235 -7.37 7.19 -3.33
C ILE A 235 -7.20 7.38 -1.82
N LEU A 236 -6.83 8.58 -1.37
CA LEU A 236 -6.77 8.89 0.06
C LEU A 236 -8.12 8.66 0.73
N PHE A 237 -9.18 9.26 0.20
CA PHE A 237 -10.52 9.16 0.77
C PHE A 237 -11.05 7.73 0.74
N ILE A 238 -10.88 6.99 -0.35
CA ILE A 238 -11.29 5.57 -0.44
C ILE A 238 -10.54 4.74 0.61
N SER A 239 -9.21 4.84 0.65
CA SER A 239 -8.38 3.99 1.51
C SER A 239 -8.61 4.24 3.00
N VAL A 240 -8.70 5.51 3.41
CA VAL A 240 -8.93 5.88 4.83
C VAL A 240 -10.34 5.50 5.26
N SER A 241 -11.35 5.75 4.42
CA SER A 241 -12.74 5.39 4.73
C SER A 241 -12.93 3.88 4.78
N LEU A 242 -12.32 3.14 3.86
CA LEU A 242 -12.35 1.68 3.84
C LEU A 242 -11.67 1.09 5.09
N PHE A 243 -10.50 1.62 5.45
CA PHE A 243 -9.80 1.22 6.66
C PHE A 243 -10.66 1.42 7.91
N GLU A 244 -11.29 2.59 8.05
CA GLU A 244 -12.19 2.90 9.18
C GLU A 244 -13.40 1.96 9.22
N LEU A 245 -14.07 1.72 8.09
CA LEU A 245 -15.24 0.84 8.04
C LEU A 245 -14.87 -0.60 8.43
N ILE A 246 -13.81 -1.18 7.85
CA ILE A 246 -13.36 -2.52 8.19
C ILE A 246 -12.97 -2.60 9.67
N TYR A 247 -12.23 -1.59 10.17
CA TYR A 247 -11.80 -1.55 11.56
C TYR A 247 -12.98 -1.54 12.53
N ARG A 248 -14.07 -0.82 12.23
CA ARG A 248 -15.29 -0.76 13.07
C ARG A 248 -16.12 -2.02 12.98
N ILE A 249 -16.42 -2.50 11.76
CA ILE A 249 -17.28 -3.67 11.53
C ILE A 249 -16.67 -4.89 12.24
N THR A 250 -15.41 -5.14 12.02
CA THR A 250 -14.73 -6.31 12.60
C THR A 250 -14.55 -6.21 14.11
N LYS A 251 -14.47 -4.99 14.68
CA LYS A 251 -14.45 -4.81 16.12
C LYS A 251 -15.79 -5.15 16.78
N LYS A 252 -16.92 -4.93 16.08
CA LYS A 252 -18.28 -5.29 16.56
C LYS A 252 -18.55 -6.78 16.48
N ILE A 253 -17.87 -7.51 15.61
CA ILE A 253 -17.99 -8.96 15.49
C ILE A 253 -17.27 -9.55 16.71
N ASN A 254 -18.03 -9.88 17.75
CA ASN A 254 -17.57 -10.73 18.86
C ASN A 254 -17.43 -12.15 18.31
N LEU A 255 -16.26 -12.48 17.80
CA LEU A 255 -15.94 -13.85 17.38
C LEU A 255 -15.97 -14.72 18.62
N THR A 256 -16.99 -15.56 18.73
CA THR A 256 -17.18 -16.50 19.83
C THR A 256 -16.19 -17.68 19.72
N SER A 257 -16.11 -18.49 20.74
CA SER A 257 -15.20 -19.66 20.78
C SER A 257 -15.41 -20.68 19.65
N HIS A 258 -16.57 -20.66 18.99
CA HIS A 258 -16.84 -21.48 17.80
C HIS A 258 -16.05 -21.03 16.54
N ASP A 259 -15.59 -19.77 16.50
CA ASP A 259 -14.91 -19.19 15.34
C ASP A 259 -13.38 -19.34 15.40
N ASN A 260 -12.83 -20.11 16.35
CA ASN A 260 -11.39 -20.25 16.55
C ASN A 260 -10.65 -20.69 15.28
N ARG A 261 -11.26 -21.53 14.42
CA ARG A 261 -10.64 -21.97 13.16
C ARG A 261 -10.53 -20.85 12.14
N LEU A 262 -11.57 -20.03 11.96
CA LEU A 262 -11.54 -18.87 11.05
C LEU A 262 -10.57 -17.80 11.55
N ILE A 263 -10.57 -17.52 12.85
CA ILE A 263 -9.62 -16.58 13.46
C ILE A 263 -8.19 -17.05 13.23
N LYS A 264 -7.91 -18.34 13.38
CA LYS A 264 -6.60 -18.92 13.12
C LYS A 264 -6.20 -18.76 11.67
N ILE A 265 -7.07 -19.09 10.71
CA ILE A 265 -6.81 -18.92 9.26
C ILE A 265 -6.50 -17.46 8.92
N ILE A 266 -7.33 -16.51 9.38
CA ILE A 266 -7.10 -15.08 9.17
C ILE A 266 -5.76 -14.66 9.76
N SER A 267 -5.45 -15.15 10.96
CA SER A 267 -4.20 -14.89 11.65
C SER A 267 -2.99 -15.41 10.86
N ASP A 268 -3.05 -16.63 10.38
CA ASP A 268 -1.96 -17.27 9.65
C ASP A 268 -1.74 -16.58 8.30
N LEU A 269 -2.82 -16.30 7.56
CA LEU A 269 -2.76 -15.53 6.31
C LEU A 269 -2.17 -14.12 6.53
N SER A 270 -2.61 -13.42 7.59
CA SER A 270 -2.07 -12.09 7.92
C SER A 270 -0.57 -12.11 8.23
N ASN A 271 -0.09 -13.16 8.90
CA ASN A 271 1.34 -13.32 9.19
C ASN A 271 2.15 -13.56 7.91
N MET A 272 1.56 -14.20 6.91
CA MET A 272 2.21 -14.49 5.62
C MET A 272 2.23 -13.29 4.66
N THR A 273 1.46 -12.23 4.90
CA THR A 273 1.28 -11.11 3.94
C THR A 273 2.59 -10.48 3.48
N PHE A 274 3.58 -10.35 4.36
CA PHE A 274 4.89 -9.81 4.01
C PHE A 274 5.70 -10.77 3.14
N GLY A 275 5.68 -12.08 3.46
CA GLY A 275 6.29 -13.10 2.61
C GLY A 275 5.64 -13.18 1.23
N ILE A 276 4.30 -13.12 1.18
CA ILE A 276 3.53 -13.08 -0.08
C ILE A 276 3.92 -11.82 -0.88
N TYR A 277 4.05 -10.66 -0.22
CA TYR A 277 4.50 -9.43 -0.87
C TYR A 277 5.88 -9.60 -1.51
N LEU A 278 6.80 -10.28 -0.88
CA LEU A 278 8.14 -10.48 -1.41
C LEU A 278 8.19 -11.49 -2.57
N SER A 279 7.35 -12.53 -2.53
CA SER A 279 7.41 -13.66 -3.46
C SER A 279 6.43 -13.57 -4.65
N HIS A 280 5.35 -12.75 -4.57
CA HIS A 280 4.27 -12.78 -5.56
C HIS A 280 4.74 -12.53 -7.00
N MET A 281 5.77 -11.70 -7.21
CA MET A 281 6.29 -11.43 -8.56
C MET A 281 6.92 -12.68 -9.19
N LEU A 282 7.52 -13.59 -8.42
CA LEU A 282 8.02 -14.86 -8.94
C LEU A 282 6.89 -15.67 -9.57
N PHE A 283 5.77 -15.80 -8.84
CA PHE A 283 4.61 -16.53 -9.34
C PHE A 283 4.02 -15.85 -10.58
N ILE A 284 3.97 -14.53 -10.60
CA ILE A 284 3.47 -13.76 -11.74
C ILE A 284 4.39 -13.96 -12.97
N ILE A 285 5.71 -13.92 -12.81
CA ILE A 285 6.67 -14.15 -13.89
C ILE A 285 6.53 -15.58 -14.45
N VAL A 286 6.45 -16.58 -13.57
CA VAL A 286 6.26 -17.98 -13.96
C VAL A 286 4.93 -18.17 -14.71
N LEU A 287 3.83 -17.63 -14.16
CA LEU A 287 2.52 -17.71 -14.83
C LEU A 287 2.54 -17.03 -16.20
N ARG A 288 3.20 -15.87 -16.31
CA ARG A 288 3.37 -15.17 -17.59
C ARG A 288 4.08 -16.04 -18.63
N HIS A 289 5.16 -16.71 -18.23
CA HIS A 289 5.92 -17.59 -19.11
C HIS A 289 5.02 -18.70 -19.65
N TYR A 290 4.31 -19.43 -18.78
CA TYR A 290 3.39 -20.49 -19.20
C TYR A 290 2.23 -19.98 -20.04
N CYS A 291 1.63 -18.83 -19.70
CA CYS A 291 0.55 -18.25 -20.51
C CYS A 291 1.04 -17.88 -21.91
N ASN A 292 2.24 -17.32 -22.04
CA ASN A 292 2.84 -17.00 -23.36
C ASN A 292 3.08 -18.26 -24.20
N GLU A 293 3.56 -19.35 -23.61
CA GLU A 293 3.74 -20.63 -24.31
C GLU A 293 2.40 -21.19 -24.83
N ILE A 294 1.34 -21.16 -24.00
CA ILE A 294 0.01 -21.64 -24.39
C ILE A 294 -0.58 -20.76 -25.49
N ILE A 295 -0.44 -19.46 -25.42
CA ILE A 295 -0.95 -18.50 -26.41
C ILE A 295 -0.23 -18.68 -27.74
N ASN A 296 1.09 -18.76 -27.72
CA ASN A 296 1.90 -19.00 -28.92
C ASN A 296 1.59 -20.36 -29.58
N SER A 297 1.35 -21.39 -28.76
CA SER A 297 1.02 -22.73 -29.27
C SER A 297 -0.35 -22.80 -29.92
N ARG A 298 -1.29 -21.88 -29.59
CA ARG A 298 -2.65 -21.83 -30.11
C ARG A 298 -2.86 -20.79 -31.21
N ASN A 299 -1.82 -20.11 -31.70
CA ASN A 299 -1.94 -19.00 -32.67
C ASN A 299 -2.93 -17.90 -32.24
N ILE A 300 -3.13 -17.70 -30.94
CA ILE A 300 -3.98 -16.65 -30.42
C ILE A 300 -3.11 -15.37 -30.32
N ASN A 301 -3.41 -14.39 -31.18
CA ASN A 301 -2.73 -13.08 -31.18
C ASN A 301 -3.10 -12.24 -29.93
N ILE A 302 -2.75 -12.72 -28.75
CA ILE A 302 -2.77 -11.93 -27.52
C ILE A 302 -1.34 -11.48 -27.24
N ILE A 303 -1.07 -10.19 -27.50
CA ILE A 303 0.24 -9.61 -27.21
C ILE A 303 0.33 -9.42 -25.68
N ILE A 304 1.12 -10.26 -25.02
CA ILE A 304 1.46 -10.12 -23.60
C ILE A 304 2.86 -9.47 -23.55
N TYR A 305 2.95 -8.30 -22.94
CA TYR A 305 4.22 -7.55 -22.74
C TYR A 305 4.77 -7.78 -21.34
#